data_9246ad5937019de5ceb55abfb298f907
#
_entry.id   9246ad5937019de5ceb55abfb298f907
#
_cell.length_a   1.000
_cell.length_b   1.000
_cell.length_c   1.000
_cell.angle_alpha   90.00
_cell.angle_beta   90.00
_cell.angle_gamma   90.00
#
_symmetry.space_group_name_H-M   'P 1'
#
loop_
_entity.id
_entity.type
_entity.pdbx_description
1 polymer ?
#
loop_
_entity_poly.entity_id
_entity_poly.type
_entity_poly.pdbx_seq_one_letter_code
_entity_poly.pdbx_strand_id
1 'polypeptide(L)'
;MAMKPIKLKDLLTQTKKPVTQQIEIMEDYVLSVKTVFEGAVKDVPEDMLSKYYISDWYVRDETSVLVVLVWVNQPERLIKYVENSNRDCHRVTIHDLMGNGCCTNPYIDFAIVNIKTGEVLVDRVHDKTYTVDDNKDYDQFLAYEWKTVRAWEAKDGKMIFYILPPRGKKAKP
;
A
#
# COMPACT_ATOMS: atom_id res chain seq x y z
N MET A 1 5.66 14.58 -9.13
CA MET A 1 6.35 14.52 -7.82
C MET A 1 6.98 13.14 -7.71
N ALA A 2 8.27 12.99 -7.39
CA ALA A 2 8.89 11.67 -7.30
C ALA A 2 8.27 10.90 -6.12
N MET A 3 7.93 9.63 -6.36
CA MET A 3 7.39 8.74 -5.35
C MET A 3 8.43 8.41 -4.29
N LYS A 4 8.00 8.32 -3.05
CA LYS A 4 8.87 7.99 -1.91
C LYS A 4 9.05 6.47 -1.85
N PRO A 5 10.28 5.95 -1.85
CA PRO A 5 10.49 4.52 -1.62
C PRO A 5 10.03 4.14 -0.21
N ILE A 6 9.28 3.04 -0.10
CA ILE A 6 8.74 2.53 1.16
C ILE A 6 9.55 1.32 1.60
N LYS A 7 10.04 1.32 2.83
CA LYS A 7 10.63 0.12 3.43
C LYS A 7 9.55 -0.89 3.78
N LEU A 8 9.89 -2.16 3.65
CA LEU A 8 9.00 -3.26 4.07
C LEU A 8 8.55 -3.09 5.52
N LYS A 9 9.45 -2.68 6.41
CA LYS A 9 9.16 -2.37 7.82
C LYS A 9 8.05 -1.32 7.97
N ASP A 10 8.11 -0.23 7.21
CA ASP A 10 7.16 0.87 7.32
C ASP A 10 5.75 0.47 6.88
N LEU A 11 5.64 -0.43 5.89
CA LEU A 11 4.35 -1.02 5.51
C LEU A 11 3.83 -1.97 6.61
N LEU A 12 4.65 -2.93 7.04
CA LEU A 12 4.17 -4.01 7.90
C LEU A 12 3.86 -3.56 9.33
N THR A 13 4.52 -2.51 9.83
CA THR A 13 4.18 -1.92 11.15
C THR A 13 2.80 -1.29 11.20
N GLN A 14 2.18 -1.00 10.06
CA GLN A 14 0.85 -0.41 9.95
C GLN A 14 -0.27 -1.45 9.73
N THR A 15 0.04 -2.73 9.79
CA THR A 15 -0.97 -3.79 9.62
C THR A 15 -1.98 -3.76 10.75
N LYS A 16 -3.27 -3.72 10.43
CA LYS A 16 -4.36 -3.68 11.42
C LYS A 16 -4.46 -4.99 12.23
N LYS A 17 -4.16 -6.10 11.58
CA LYS A 17 -4.26 -7.45 12.17
C LYS A 17 -2.99 -8.26 11.93
N PRO A 18 -1.85 -7.90 12.53
CA PRO A 18 -0.55 -8.51 12.20
C PRO A 18 -0.46 -10.02 12.50
N VAL A 19 -1.25 -10.51 13.46
CA VAL A 19 -1.25 -11.94 13.83
C VAL A 19 -1.98 -12.81 12.81
N THR A 20 -3.01 -12.28 12.15
CA THR A 20 -3.88 -13.02 11.23
C THR A 20 -3.63 -12.69 9.77
N GLN A 21 -2.98 -11.55 9.48
CA GLN A 21 -2.70 -11.12 8.11
C GLN A 21 -1.61 -12.02 7.51
N GLN A 22 -1.96 -12.67 6.41
CA GLN A 22 -1.00 -13.46 5.62
C GLN A 22 -0.30 -12.58 4.60
N ILE A 23 0.99 -12.85 4.40
CA ILE A 23 1.84 -12.13 3.45
C ILE A 23 2.74 -13.11 2.71
N GLU A 24 2.99 -12.82 1.45
CA GLU A 24 4.04 -13.43 0.65
C GLU A 24 5.02 -12.32 0.23
N ILE A 25 6.31 -12.53 0.46
CA ILE A 25 7.37 -11.61 0.06
C ILE A 25 8.16 -12.25 -1.07
N MET A 26 8.28 -11.55 -2.18
CA MET A 26 8.97 -12.01 -3.39
C MET A 26 10.08 -11.05 -3.76
N GLU A 27 11.29 -11.56 -3.96
CA GLU A 27 12.39 -10.81 -4.57
C GLU A 27 12.13 -10.60 -6.06
N ASP A 28 12.21 -9.33 -6.50
CA ASP A 28 12.02 -8.91 -7.89
C ASP A 28 13.37 -8.78 -8.60
N TYR A 29 13.61 -9.63 -9.59
CA TYR A 29 14.83 -9.70 -10.41
C TYR A 29 14.62 -9.13 -11.81
N VAL A 30 13.60 -8.30 -12.05
CA VAL A 30 13.26 -7.68 -13.35
C VAL A 30 12.64 -8.67 -14.36
N LEU A 31 13.20 -9.88 -14.49
CA LEU A 31 12.72 -10.92 -15.42
C LEU A 31 12.13 -12.14 -14.72
N SER A 32 12.24 -12.20 -13.42
CA SER A 32 11.73 -13.29 -12.60
C SER A 32 11.47 -12.81 -11.18
N VAL A 33 10.62 -13.53 -10.47
CA VAL A 33 10.36 -13.31 -9.05
C VAL A 33 10.66 -14.59 -8.28
N LYS A 34 11.11 -14.45 -7.03
CA LYS A 34 11.41 -15.57 -6.14
C LYS A 34 10.78 -15.34 -4.78
N THR A 35 9.89 -16.22 -4.36
CA THR A 35 9.34 -16.18 -3.00
C THR A 35 10.46 -16.43 -1.97
N VAL A 36 10.60 -15.52 -1.03
CA VAL A 36 11.60 -15.58 0.06
C VAL A 36 10.96 -15.72 1.42
N PHE A 37 9.68 -15.42 1.54
CA PHE A 37 8.90 -15.61 2.76
C PHE A 37 7.40 -15.80 2.41
N GLU A 38 6.75 -16.71 3.13
CA GLU A 38 5.30 -16.89 3.12
C GLU A 38 4.84 -17.22 4.54
N GLY A 39 3.87 -16.49 5.08
CA GLY A 39 3.38 -16.70 6.43
C GLY A 39 2.63 -15.49 7.00
N ALA A 40 2.52 -15.44 8.32
CA ALA A 40 1.88 -14.29 8.98
C ALA A 40 2.83 -13.10 9.07
N VAL A 41 2.29 -11.88 8.96
CA VAL A 41 3.07 -10.64 9.05
C VAL A 41 3.96 -10.57 10.30
N LYS A 42 3.48 -11.09 11.43
CA LYS A 42 4.25 -11.11 12.69
C LYS A 42 5.50 -11.97 12.65
N ASP A 43 5.54 -12.94 11.73
CA ASP A 43 6.61 -13.95 11.64
C ASP A 43 7.68 -13.55 10.60
N VAL A 44 7.53 -12.39 9.95
CA VAL A 44 8.52 -11.87 9.00
C VAL A 44 9.83 -11.56 9.73
N PRO A 45 10.97 -12.13 9.28
CA PRO A 45 12.27 -11.91 9.90
C PRO A 45 12.69 -10.43 9.96
N GLU A 46 13.26 -9.99 11.08
CA GLU A 46 13.65 -8.58 11.31
C GLU A 46 14.69 -8.08 10.30
N ASP A 47 15.60 -8.97 9.86
CA ASP A 47 16.59 -8.65 8.84
C ASP A 47 15.92 -8.33 7.48
N MET A 48 14.85 -9.03 7.11
CA MET A 48 14.08 -8.71 5.91
C MET A 48 13.38 -7.35 6.04
N LEU A 49 12.80 -7.05 7.20
CA LEU A 49 12.11 -5.78 7.45
C LEU A 49 13.00 -4.57 7.23
N SER A 50 14.26 -4.65 7.65
CA SER A 50 15.23 -3.55 7.55
C SER A 50 15.92 -3.47 6.20
N LYS A 51 16.08 -4.62 5.51
CA LYS A 51 16.83 -4.75 4.26
C LYS A 51 16.05 -4.25 3.06
N TYR A 52 14.77 -4.61 2.95
CA TYR A 52 14.03 -4.48 1.70
C TYR A 52 13.24 -3.18 1.57
N TYR A 53 13.21 -2.67 0.33
CA TYR A 53 12.27 -1.67 -0.15
C TYR A 53 11.26 -2.31 -1.08
N ILE A 54 10.02 -1.83 -1.03
CA ILE A 54 8.93 -2.34 -1.85
C ILE A 54 9.11 -1.85 -3.29
N SER A 55 9.06 -2.78 -4.24
CA SER A 55 8.97 -2.48 -5.67
C SER A 55 7.53 -2.46 -6.16
N ASP A 56 6.71 -3.39 -5.67
CA ASP A 56 5.32 -3.53 -6.03
C ASP A 56 4.55 -4.31 -4.95
N TRP A 57 3.22 -4.29 -5.02
CA TRP A 57 2.37 -5.09 -4.15
C TRP A 57 0.99 -5.31 -4.78
N TYR A 58 0.33 -6.40 -4.42
CA TYR A 58 -1.06 -6.69 -4.76
C TYR A 58 -1.68 -7.64 -3.73
N VAL A 59 -3.01 -7.67 -3.67
CA VAL A 59 -3.72 -8.70 -2.91
C VAL A 59 -4.08 -9.81 -3.90
N ARG A 60 -3.74 -11.06 -3.55
CA ARG A 60 -4.05 -12.21 -4.39
C ARG A 60 -5.56 -12.36 -4.50
N ASP A 61 -6.05 -12.56 -5.73
CA ASP A 61 -7.49 -12.67 -6.03
C ASP A 61 -8.19 -13.65 -5.08
N GLU A 62 -9.39 -13.27 -4.66
CA GLU A 62 -10.27 -14.07 -3.79
C GLU A 62 -9.63 -14.52 -2.46
N THR A 63 -8.50 -13.94 -2.10
CA THR A 63 -7.80 -14.27 -0.85
C THR A 63 -7.59 -13.03 0.01
N SER A 64 -7.03 -13.26 1.20
CA SER A 64 -6.57 -12.19 2.09
C SER A 64 -5.04 -12.16 2.21
N VAL A 65 -4.34 -12.72 1.21
CA VAL A 65 -2.88 -12.73 1.17
C VAL A 65 -2.37 -11.48 0.46
N LEU A 66 -1.59 -10.66 1.18
CA LEU A 66 -0.85 -9.56 0.56
C LEU A 66 0.44 -10.12 -0.06
N VAL A 67 0.63 -9.93 -1.35
CA VAL A 67 1.88 -10.21 -2.04
C VAL A 67 2.67 -8.91 -2.14
N VAL A 68 3.93 -8.92 -1.68
CA VAL A 68 4.83 -7.77 -1.73
C VAL A 68 6.08 -8.15 -2.51
N LEU A 69 6.33 -7.45 -3.60
CA LEU A 69 7.57 -7.55 -4.35
C LEU A 69 8.58 -6.57 -3.78
N VAL A 70 9.83 -7.01 -3.62
CA VAL A 70 10.88 -6.22 -3.02
C VAL A 70 12.11 -6.15 -3.93
N TRP A 71 12.77 -4.99 -3.95
CA TRP A 71 14.00 -4.80 -4.73
C TRP A 71 15.15 -5.64 -4.17
N VAL A 72 15.78 -6.45 -5.01
CA VAL A 72 17.02 -7.19 -4.67
C VAL A 72 18.22 -6.27 -4.70
N ASN A 73 18.34 -5.50 -5.78
CA ASN A 73 19.38 -4.51 -5.97
C ASN A 73 18.73 -3.14 -5.90
N GLN A 74 18.84 -2.48 -4.76
CA GLN A 74 18.31 -1.14 -4.60
C GLN A 74 19.04 -0.19 -5.55
N PRO A 75 18.32 0.49 -6.47
CA PRO A 75 18.97 1.48 -7.31
C PRO A 75 19.61 2.56 -6.42
N GLU A 76 20.88 2.88 -6.61
CA GLU A 76 21.59 3.93 -5.84
C GLU A 76 20.82 5.25 -5.80
N ARG A 77 20.03 5.55 -6.84
CA ARG A 77 19.14 6.72 -6.92
C ARG A 77 18.06 6.72 -5.82
N LEU A 78 17.54 5.55 -5.45
CA LEU A 78 16.54 5.44 -4.38
C LEU A 78 17.18 5.69 -3.01
N ILE A 79 18.36 5.16 -2.77
CA ILE A 79 19.12 5.37 -1.52
C ILE A 79 19.42 6.85 -1.34
N LYS A 80 19.99 7.50 -2.35
CA LYS A 80 20.28 8.95 -2.33
C LYS A 80 19.02 9.81 -2.13
N TYR A 81 17.88 9.40 -2.70
CA TYR A 81 16.61 10.10 -2.51
C TYR A 81 16.13 10.01 -1.06
N VAL A 82 16.24 8.86 -0.42
CA VAL A 82 15.87 8.68 0.99
C VAL A 82 16.79 9.47 1.92
N GLU A 83 18.09 9.41 1.70
CA GLU A 83 19.10 10.11 2.50
C GLU A 83 18.98 11.64 2.39
N ASN A 84 18.61 12.17 1.23
CA ASN A 84 18.47 13.60 0.99
C ASN A 84 17.06 14.15 1.25
N SER A 85 16.07 13.27 1.49
CA SER A 85 14.71 13.72 1.78
C SER A 85 14.58 14.00 3.28
N ASN A 86 14.37 15.26 3.66
CA ASN A 86 13.91 15.65 5.01
C ASN A 86 12.47 15.17 5.30
N ARG A 87 11.94 14.24 4.53
CA ARG A 87 10.61 13.69 4.73
C ARG A 87 10.66 12.62 5.81
N ASP A 88 9.72 12.68 6.75
CA ASP A 88 9.47 11.62 7.71
C ASP A 88 9.19 10.30 6.96
N CYS A 89 10.22 9.44 6.90
CA CYS A 89 10.18 8.17 6.17
C CYS A 89 9.16 7.18 6.76
N HIS A 90 8.69 7.43 7.99
CA HIS A 90 7.76 6.56 8.69
C HIS A 90 6.29 6.88 8.37
N ARG A 91 6.00 7.97 7.68
CA ARG A 91 4.65 8.28 7.24
C ARG A 91 4.43 7.79 5.82
N VAL A 92 3.60 6.78 5.70
CA VAL A 92 3.16 6.22 4.42
C VAL A 92 1.80 6.80 4.08
N THR A 93 1.68 7.44 2.92
CA THR A 93 0.40 7.95 2.40
C THR A 93 -0.20 6.92 1.42
N ILE A 94 -1.48 7.09 1.10
CA ILE A 94 -2.11 6.30 0.04
C ILE A 94 -1.37 6.53 -1.29
N HIS A 95 -0.99 7.80 -1.58
CA HIS A 95 -0.19 8.11 -2.76
C HIS A 95 1.12 7.33 -2.82
N ASP A 96 1.86 7.24 -1.70
CA ASP A 96 3.12 6.49 -1.65
C ASP A 96 2.88 4.99 -1.91
N LEU A 97 1.83 4.40 -1.33
CA LEU A 97 1.49 2.99 -1.55
C LEU A 97 1.04 2.72 -2.98
N MET A 98 0.12 3.52 -3.47
CA MET A 98 -0.38 3.38 -4.84
C MET A 98 0.72 3.70 -5.87
N GLY A 99 1.70 4.55 -5.55
CA GLY A 99 2.80 4.94 -6.41
C GLY A 99 3.98 3.96 -6.44
N ASN A 100 4.24 3.25 -5.36
CA ASN A 100 5.28 2.21 -5.29
C ASN A 100 4.73 0.79 -5.48
N GLY A 101 3.45 0.68 -5.60
CA GLY A 101 2.81 -0.55 -5.95
C GLY A 101 2.19 -0.38 -7.32
N CYS A 102 1.47 -1.35 -7.71
CA CYS A 102 0.67 -1.42 -8.92
C CYS A 102 -0.12 -0.17 -9.34
N CYS A 103 0.37 1.03 -9.12
CA CYS A 103 -0.32 2.21 -9.65
C CYS A 103 -0.36 2.27 -11.15
N THR A 104 0.47 1.46 -11.79
CA THR A 104 0.35 1.18 -13.22
C THR A 104 -0.64 0.05 -13.47
N ASN A 105 -1.11 -0.63 -12.42
CA ASN A 105 -2.12 -1.67 -12.54
C ASN A 105 -3.49 -1.08 -12.17
N PRO A 106 -4.31 -0.69 -13.16
CA PRO A 106 -5.67 -0.20 -12.92
C PRO A 106 -6.59 -1.26 -12.30
N TYR A 107 -6.07 -2.46 -12.03
CA TYR A 107 -6.78 -3.67 -11.65
C TYR A 107 -6.75 -3.99 -10.15
N ILE A 108 -6.25 -3.08 -9.30
CA ILE A 108 -6.27 -3.32 -7.85
C ILE A 108 -7.59 -2.89 -7.26
N ASP A 109 -8.24 -3.82 -6.61
CA ASP A 109 -9.37 -3.53 -5.75
C ASP A 109 -8.89 -2.96 -4.43
N PHE A 110 -9.44 -1.83 -4.04
CA PHE A 110 -9.12 -1.21 -2.75
C PHE A 110 -10.32 -0.50 -2.13
N ALA A 111 -10.27 -0.32 -0.82
CA ALA A 111 -11.20 0.52 -0.09
C ALA A 111 -10.44 1.50 0.80
N ILE A 112 -11.02 2.69 0.99
CA ILE A 112 -10.56 3.68 1.95
C ILE A 112 -11.64 3.82 3.04
N VAL A 113 -11.24 3.59 4.28
CA VAL A 113 -12.15 3.53 5.42
C VAL A 113 -11.73 4.55 6.49
N ASN A 114 -12.71 5.26 7.04
CA ASN A 114 -12.49 6.10 8.19
C ASN A 114 -12.22 5.23 9.43
N ILE A 115 -11.01 5.31 9.97
CA ILE A 115 -10.57 4.46 11.09
C ILE A 115 -11.40 4.66 12.38
N LYS A 116 -12.03 5.82 12.56
CA LYS A 116 -12.82 6.12 13.75
C LYS A 116 -14.26 5.64 13.67
N THR A 117 -14.86 5.79 12.50
CA THR A 117 -16.30 5.50 12.33
C THR A 117 -16.56 4.17 11.65
N GLY A 118 -15.58 3.60 10.95
CA GLY A 118 -15.75 2.43 10.09
C GLY A 118 -16.47 2.76 8.77
N GLU A 119 -16.75 4.03 8.50
CA GLU A 119 -17.40 4.46 7.27
C GLU A 119 -16.48 4.21 6.06
N VAL A 120 -17.02 3.58 5.03
CA VAL A 120 -16.35 3.39 3.75
C VAL A 120 -16.43 4.69 2.96
N LEU A 121 -15.28 5.31 2.72
CA LEU A 121 -15.15 6.60 2.00
C LEU A 121 -14.98 6.39 0.50
N VAL A 122 -14.27 5.34 0.12
CA VAL A 122 -14.07 4.89 -1.26
C VAL A 122 -14.11 3.38 -1.26
N ASP A 123 -14.82 2.80 -2.20
CA ASP A 123 -14.83 1.35 -2.44
C ASP A 123 -14.68 1.11 -3.95
N ARG A 124 -13.48 0.78 -4.36
CA ARG A 124 -13.19 0.46 -5.75
C ARG A 124 -13.13 -1.05 -5.91
N VAL A 125 -14.03 -1.56 -6.73
CA VAL A 125 -13.99 -2.92 -7.25
C VAL A 125 -13.68 -2.82 -8.75
N HIS A 126 -12.62 -3.52 -9.16
CA HIS A 126 -12.27 -3.59 -10.57
C HIS A 126 -13.38 -4.32 -11.35
N ASP A 127 -13.99 -3.63 -12.30
CA ASP A 127 -14.82 -4.31 -13.30
C ASP A 127 -13.89 -4.97 -14.32
N LYS A 128 -13.99 -6.29 -14.42
CA LYS A 128 -13.22 -7.09 -15.40
C LYS A 128 -13.53 -6.73 -16.87
N THR A 129 -14.56 -5.93 -17.08
CA THR A 129 -14.88 -5.32 -18.38
C THR A 129 -14.33 -3.89 -18.42
N TYR A 130 -13.08 -3.76 -18.88
CA TYR A 130 -12.42 -2.48 -19.07
C TYR A 130 -13.25 -1.55 -19.96
N THR A 131 -13.95 -0.59 -19.36
CA THR A 131 -14.54 0.54 -20.07
C THR A 131 -13.92 1.83 -19.59
N VAL A 132 -13.64 2.74 -20.51
CA VAL A 132 -12.93 4.03 -20.32
C VAL A 132 -13.64 4.99 -19.34
N ASP A 133 -14.77 4.62 -18.77
CA ASP A 133 -15.57 5.43 -17.82
C ASP A 133 -15.10 5.33 -16.34
N ASP A 134 -14.00 4.65 -16.04
CA ASP A 134 -13.43 4.48 -14.69
C ASP A 134 -12.88 5.77 -14.05
N ASN A 135 -13.00 6.92 -14.70
CA ASN A 135 -12.51 8.19 -14.16
C ASN A 135 -13.24 8.67 -12.89
N LYS A 136 -14.49 8.25 -12.67
CA LYS A 136 -15.27 8.71 -11.50
C LYS A 136 -14.70 8.19 -10.18
N ASP A 137 -14.20 6.95 -10.16
CA ASP A 137 -13.61 6.35 -8.95
C ASP A 137 -12.22 6.91 -8.68
N TYR A 138 -11.50 7.30 -9.72
CA TYR A 138 -10.20 7.95 -9.59
C TYR A 138 -10.31 9.33 -8.93
N ASP A 139 -11.32 10.12 -9.28
CA ASP A 139 -11.55 11.42 -8.66
C ASP A 139 -11.87 11.32 -7.17
N GLN A 140 -12.61 10.30 -6.75
CA GLN A 140 -12.86 10.04 -5.34
C GLN A 140 -11.59 9.66 -4.58
N PHE A 141 -10.71 8.88 -5.21
CA PHE A 141 -9.40 8.53 -4.66
C PHE A 141 -8.53 9.78 -4.44
N LEU A 142 -8.48 10.73 -5.41
CA LEU A 142 -7.66 11.94 -5.33
C LEU A 142 -7.94 12.77 -4.07
N ALA A 143 -9.18 12.76 -3.57
CA ALA A 143 -9.53 13.47 -2.35
C ALA A 143 -8.78 12.96 -1.10
N TYR A 144 -8.30 11.71 -1.15
CA TYR A 144 -7.66 11.04 -0.02
C TYR A 144 -6.21 10.63 -0.28
N GLU A 145 -5.68 10.80 -1.48
CA GLU A 145 -4.35 10.28 -1.89
C GLU A 145 -3.21 10.69 -0.95
N TRP A 146 -3.26 11.93 -0.42
CA TRP A 146 -2.23 12.47 0.48
C TRP A 146 -2.49 12.19 1.96
N LYS A 147 -3.50 11.37 2.28
CA LYS A 147 -3.77 10.99 3.67
C LYS A 147 -2.81 9.89 4.12
N THR A 148 -2.31 10.07 5.34
CA THR A 148 -1.48 9.06 5.99
C THR A 148 -2.31 7.82 6.27
N VAL A 149 -1.85 6.67 5.82
CA VAL A 149 -2.40 5.37 6.17
C VAL A 149 -2.07 5.10 7.63
N ARG A 150 -3.10 4.87 8.44
CA ARG A 150 -2.98 4.58 9.87
C ARG A 150 -2.92 3.10 10.15
N ALA A 151 -3.60 2.34 9.34
CA ALA A 151 -3.59 0.90 9.35
C ALA A 151 -4.03 0.40 7.97
N TRP A 152 -3.72 -0.85 7.65
CA TRP A 152 -4.22 -1.54 6.47
C TRP A 152 -4.52 -3.00 6.80
N GLU A 153 -5.35 -3.62 5.97
CA GLU A 153 -5.53 -5.08 5.93
C GLU A 153 -5.80 -5.51 4.49
N ALA A 154 -5.36 -6.72 4.13
CA ALA A 154 -5.77 -7.38 2.90
C ALA A 154 -6.90 -8.34 3.23
N LYS A 155 -8.00 -8.24 2.48
CA LYS A 155 -9.18 -9.05 2.70
C LYS A 155 -9.96 -9.23 1.40
N ASP A 156 -10.31 -10.48 1.08
CA ASP A 156 -11.18 -10.84 -0.04
C ASP A 156 -10.71 -10.23 -1.39
N GLY A 157 -9.40 -10.35 -1.69
CA GLY A 157 -8.80 -9.80 -2.90
C GLY A 157 -8.59 -8.28 -2.89
N LYS A 158 -8.95 -7.59 -1.81
CA LYS A 158 -8.96 -6.13 -1.72
C LYS A 158 -7.99 -5.62 -0.66
N MET A 159 -7.30 -4.51 -0.95
CA MET A 159 -6.54 -3.77 0.04
C MET A 159 -7.42 -2.71 0.70
N ILE A 160 -7.52 -2.75 2.02
CA ILE A 160 -8.30 -1.80 2.81
C ILE A 160 -7.36 -0.86 3.55
N PHE A 161 -7.44 0.43 3.22
CA PHE A 161 -6.67 1.50 3.87
C PHE A 161 -7.51 2.23 4.92
N TYR A 162 -7.02 2.30 6.13
CA TYR A 162 -7.65 3.03 7.23
C TYR A 162 -6.98 4.39 7.41
N ILE A 163 -7.76 5.47 7.26
CA ILE A 163 -7.29 6.85 7.37
C ILE A 163 -8.11 7.65 8.39
N LEU A 164 -7.57 8.82 8.78
CA LEU A 164 -8.34 9.88 9.39
C LEU A 164 -8.75 10.86 8.28
N PRO A 165 -10.04 10.97 7.95
CA PRO A 165 -10.49 11.94 6.96
C PRO A 165 -10.21 13.38 7.44
N PRO A 166 -10.21 14.39 6.53
CA PRO A 166 -10.08 15.77 6.92
C PRO A 166 -11.17 16.11 7.94
N ARG A 167 -10.79 16.85 8.97
CA ARG A 167 -11.81 17.44 9.87
C ARG A 167 -12.74 18.28 9.00
N GLY A 168 -14.01 17.93 8.96
CA GLY A 168 -15.01 18.74 8.30
C GLY A 168 -14.85 20.18 8.76
N LYS A 169 -14.88 21.14 7.84
CA LYS A 169 -14.96 22.56 8.20
C LYS A 169 -16.14 22.65 9.14
N LYS A 170 -15.91 23.00 10.42
CA LYS A 170 -17.02 23.37 11.30
C LYS A 170 -17.81 24.43 10.53
N ALA A 171 -19.08 24.15 10.26
CA ALA A 171 -19.98 25.17 9.78
C ALA A 171 -19.80 26.35 10.76
N LYS A 172 -19.39 27.50 10.24
CA LYS A 172 -19.39 28.72 11.07
C LYS A 172 -20.85 28.93 11.48
N PRO A 173 -21.10 29.20 12.78
CA PRO A 173 -22.42 29.55 13.23
C PRO A 173 -22.95 30.79 12.53
#